data_cbec5a4be13a4e3890e86cd4976d13b5
#
_entry.id   cbec5a4be13a4e3890e86cd4976d13b5
#
_cell.length_a   1.000
_cell.length_b   1.000
_cell.length_c   1.000
_cell.angle_alpha   90.00
_cell.angle_beta   90.00
_cell.angle_gamma   90.00
#
_symmetry.space_group_name_H-M   'P 1'
#
loop_
_entity.id
_entity.type
_entity.pdbx_description
1 polymer ?
#
loop_
_entity_poly.entity_id
_entity_poly.type
_entity_poly.pdbx_seq_one_letter_code
_entity_poly.pdbx_strand_id
1 'polypeptide(L)'
;MELKIGNKTYNIEYSVEASLCDDCVEKVTNFMMGMANVDGVDAKKFVIGTMTNLPITALGMLYGGLMAHHGEDGDNTVTCLADAKKLLKQYIVDHKEDGTGNYYDIIGILIDQMGKDGFFDIIGLTKMIEMGQTKTPKKPTDHKKKNNAVTEK
;
A
#
# COMPACT_ATOMS: atom_id res chain seq x y z
N MET A 1 -12.42 3.53 10.00
CA MET A 1 -13.48 4.22 9.21
C MET A 1 -14.66 3.32 8.99
N GLU A 2 -15.80 3.89 8.62
CA GLU A 2 -16.98 3.11 8.25
C GLU A 2 -17.05 2.96 6.72
N LEU A 3 -17.29 1.74 6.25
CA LEU A 3 -17.49 1.41 4.85
C LEU A 3 -18.86 0.78 4.65
N LYS A 4 -19.72 1.42 3.85
CA LYS A 4 -21.03 0.90 3.54
C LYS A 4 -20.93 -0.11 2.39
N ILE A 5 -21.41 -1.33 2.62
CA ILE A 5 -21.43 -2.41 1.63
C ILE A 5 -22.81 -3.08 1.67
N GLY A 6 -23.56 -2.97 0.59
CA GLY A 6 -24.97 -3.37 0.57
C GLY A 6 -25.80 -2.56 1.56
N ASN A 7 -26.51 -3.24 2.42
CA ASN A 7 -27.36 -2.63 3.45
C ASN A 7 -26.68 -2.55 4.83
N LYS A 8 -25.37 -2.88 4.92
CA LYS A 8 -24.63 -2.91 6.18
C LYS A 8 -23.46 -1.94 6.14
N THR A 9 -23.07 -1.48 7.33
CA THR A 9 -21.88 -0.69 7.54
C THR A 9 -20.84 -1.56 8.24
N TYR A 10 -19.61 -1.56 7.72
CA TYR A 10 -18.48 -2.31 8.23
C TYR A 10 -17.44 -1.33 8.76
N ASN A 11 -16.94 -1.58 9.96
CA ASN A 11 -15.85 -0.83 10.53
C ASN A 11 -14.51 -1.35 9.99
N ILE A 12 -13.73 -0.47 9.39
CA ILE A 12 -12.40 -0.77 8.86
C ILE A 12 -11.36 -0.09 9.77
N GLU A 13 -10.45 -0.90 10.32
CA GLU A 13 -9.37 -0.45 11.18
C GLU A 13 -8.12 -1.30 10.94
N TYR A 14 -6.98 -0.63 10.83
CA TYR A 14 -5.68 -1.30 10.65
C TYR A 14 -4.88 -1.27 11.95
N SER A 15 -5.14 -2.25 12.77
CA SER A 15 -4.53 -2.46 14.08
C SER A 15 -3.49 -3.59 14.05
N VAL A 16 -3.15 -4.11 15.22
CA VAL A 16 -2.26 -5.27 15.36
C VAL A 16 -2.84 -6.50 14.67
N GLU A 17 -4.18 -6.70 14.71
CA GLU A 17 -4.87 -7.81 14.04
C GLU A 17 -4.63 -7.79 12.53
N ALA A 18 -4.69 -6.62 11.91
CA ALA A 18 -4.37 -6.46 10.49
C ALA A 18 -2.89 -6.79 10.20
N SER A 19 -1.99 -6.50 11.15
CA SER A 19 -0.55 -6.78 10.99
C SER A 19 -0.20 -8.26 11.12
N LEU A 20 -1.08 -9.06 11.72
CA LEU A 20 -0.96 -10.53 11.80
C LEU A 20 -1.58 -11.23 10.58
N CYS A 21 -2.23 -10.49 9.70
CA CYS A 21 -2.81 -11.00 8.46
C CYS A 21 -1.76 -10.97 7.33
N ASP A 22 -1.14 -12.12 7.03
CA ASP A 22 -0.11 -12.24 6.00
C ASP A 22 -0.57 -11.69 4.65
N ASP A 23 -1.80 -12.00 4.22
CA ASP A 23 -2.38 -11.50 2.97
C ASP A 23 -2.42 -9.96 2.93
N CYS A 24 -2.74 -9.31 4.05
CA CYS A 24 -2.77 -7.85 4.12
C CYS A 24 -1.35 -7.27 4.03
N VAL A 25 -0.44 -7.71 4.91
CA VAL A 25 0.92 -7.18 5.02
C VAL A 25 1.69 -7.37 3.72
N GLU A 26 1.63 -8.57 3.10
CA GLU A 26 2.27 -8.84 1.82
C GLU A 26 1.77 -7.91 0.71
N LYS A 27 0.45 -7.76 0.58
CA LYS A 27 -0.15 -6.95 -0.51
C LYS A 27 0.12 -5.46 -0.32
N VAL A 28 0.04 -4.96 0.90
CA VAL A 28 0.40 -3.57 1.23
C VAL A 28 1.86 -3.29 0.91
N THR A 29 2.77 -4.15 1.39
CA THR A 29 4.20 -3.98 1.19
C THR A 29 4.56 -4.00 -0.29
N ASN A 30 4.08 -4.99 -1.04
CA ASN A 30 4.33 -5.11 -2.47
C ASN A 30 3.78 -3.91 -3.27
N PHE A 31 2.60 -3.43 -2.92
CA PHE A 31 2.00 -2.27 -3.57
C PHE A 31 2.81 -1.00 -3.31
N MET A 32 3.14 -0.71 -2.04
CA MET A 32 3.90 0.48 -1.64
C MET A 32 5.32 0.47 -2.19
N MET A 33 6.01 -0.68 -2.15
CA MET A 33 7.36 -0.82 -2.73
C MET A 33 7.35 -0.73 -4.25
N GLY A 34 6.31 -1.24 -4.91
CA GLY A 34 6.11 -1.06 -6.35
C GLY A 34 5.96 0.41 -6.73
N MET A 35 5.18 1.18 -5.96
CA MET A 35 5.02 2.62 -6.19
C MET A 35 6.30 3.42 -5.93
N ALA A 36 7.13 3.01 -4.97
CA ALA A 36 8.39 3.69 -4.65
C ALA A 36 9.50 3.49 -5.70
N ASN A 37 9.44 2.43 -6.49
CA ASN A 37 10.50 2.03 -7.44
C ASN A 37 10.15 2.31 -8.91
N VAL A 38 9.34 3.33 -9.19
CA VAL A 38 8.89 3.65 -10.57
C VAL A 38 10.02 4.22 -11.44
N ASP A 39 11.03 4.82 -10.84
CA ASP A 39 12.17 5.41 -11.56
C ASP A 39 13.03 4.32 -12.24
N GLY A 40 13.01 4.29 -13.59
CA GLY A 40 13.84 3.39 -14.40
C GLY A 40 13.18 2.08 -14.85
N VAL A 41 11.92 1.83 -14.49
CA VAL A 41 11.14 0.67 -14.98
C VAL A 41 10.43 1.04 -16.28
N ASP A 42 10.34 0.08 -17.21
CA ASP A 42 9.46 0.20 -18.38
C ASP A 42 8.02 0.51 -17.91
N ALA A 43 7.59 1.76 -18.10
CA ALA A 43 6.31 2.25 -17.62
C ALA A 43 5.13 1.36 -18.04
N LYS A 44 5.20 0.76 -19.25
CA LYS A 44 4.16 -0.15 -19.73
C LYS A 44 4.10 -1.45 -18.93
N LYS A 45 5.26 -2.05 -18.60
CA LYS A 45 5.32 -3.26 -17.78
C LYS A 45 4.87 -2.98 -16.35
N PHE A 46 5.24 -1.82 -15.81
CA PHE A 46 4.79 -1.39 -14.49
C PHE A 46 3.27 -1.25 -14.43
N VAL A 47 2.66 -0.52 -15.36
CA VAL A 47 1.19 -0.33 -15.42
C VAL A 47 0.47 -1.66 -15.54
N ILE A 48 0.90 -2.55 -16.46
CA ILE A 48 0.28 -3.86 -16.63
C ILE A 48 0.40 -4.69 -15.34
N GLY A 49 1.59 -4.76 -14.74
CA GLY A 49 1.83 -5.52 -13.51
C GLY A 49 0.97 -5.00 -12.34
N THR A 50 0.89 -3.69 -12.19
CA THR A 50 0.04 -3.06 -11.16
C THR A 50 -1.43 -3.39 -11.40
N MET A 51 -1.96 -3.16 -12.60
CA MET A 51 -3.35 -3.43 -12.93
C MET A 51 -3.77 -4.89 -12.73
N THR A 52 -2.88 -5.83 -13.05
CA THR A 52 -3.13 -7.27 -12.87
C THR A 52 -3.27 -7.65 -11.39
N ASN A 53 -2.55 -6.95 -10.51
CA ASN A 53 -2.53 -7.25 -9.08
C ASN A 53 -3.56 -6.47 -8.26
N LEU A 54 -4.16 -5.39 -8.79
CA LEU A 54 -5.13 -4.57 -8.06
C LEU A 54 -6.26 -5.38 -7.37
N PRO A 55 -6.90 -6.37 -8.03
CA PRO A 55 -7.98 -7.12 -7.40
C PRO A 55 -7.55 -7.88 -6.14
N ILE A 56 -6.37 -8.52 -6.20
CA ILE A 56 -5.83 -9.30 -5.07
C ILE A 56 -5.34 -8.36 -3.97
N THR A 57 -4.73 -7.24 -4.36
CA THR A 57 -4.29 -6.19 -3.42
C THR A 57 -5.46 -5.59 -2.67
N ALA A 58 -6.52 -5.17 -3.37
CA ALA A 58 -7.73 -4.65 -2.74
C ALA A 58 -8.37 -5.67 -1.78
N LEU A 59 -8.38 -6.94 -2.17
CA LEU A 59 -8.93 -8.02 -1.35
C LEU A 59 -8.14 -8.23 -0.06
N GLY A 60 -6.80 -8.32 -0.14
CA GLY A 60 -5.95 -8.51 1.04
C GLY A 60 -6.01 -7.31 1.98
N MET A 61 -5.99 -6.08 1.43
CA MET A 61 -6.14 -4.86 2.24
C MET A 61 -7.50 -4.81 2.94
N LEU A 62 -8.61 -5.05 2.22
CA LEU A 62 -9.95 -5.05 2.82
C LEU A 62 -10.07 -6.13 3.90
N TYR A 63 -9.55 -7.33 3.66
CA TYR A 63 -9.57 -8.42 4.62
C TYR A 63 -8.86 -8.02 5.92
N GLY A 64 -7.63 -7.50 5.84
CA GLY A 64 -6.90 -7.05 7.03
C GLY A 64 -7.63 -5.94 7.81
N GLY A 65 -8.22 -4.97 7.10
CA GLY A 65 -8.97 -3.87 7.72
C GLY A 65 -10.27 -4.31 8.41
N LEU A 66 -10.80 -5.48 8.06
CA LEU A 66 -12.00 -6.05 8.69
C LEU A 66 -11.68 -6.84 9.97
N MET A 67 -10.44 -7.28 10.18
CA MET A 67 -10.10 -8.24 11.23
C MET A 67 -10.41 -7.74 12.64
N ALA A 68 -10.09 -6.49 12.96
CA ALA A 68 -10.27 -5.94 14.30
C ALA A 68 -11.74 -5.95 14.78
N HIS A 69 -12.70 -5.74 13.88
CA HIS A 69 -14.13 -5.62 14.23
C HIS A 69 -14.97 -6.79 13.77
N HIS A 70 -14.56 -7.46 12.71
CA HIS A 70 -15.35 -8.47 12.02
C HIS A 70 -14.67 -9.84 11.93
N GLY A 71 -13.40 -9.95 12.39
CA GLY A 71 -12.65 -11.18 12.50
C GLY A 71 -13.02 -12.00 13.74
N GLU A 72 -12.15 -12.93 14.12
CA GLU A 72 -12.33 -13.86 15.24
C GLU A 72 -12.47 -13.13 16.58
N ASP A 73 -11.70 -12.05 16.78
CA ASP A 73 -11.73 -11.22 17.99
C ASP A 73 -12.87 -10.16 18.00
N GLY A 74 -13.59 -10.02 16.89
CA GLY A 74 -14.71 -9.11 16.71
C GLY A 74 -16.07 -9.80 16.74
N ASP A 75 -16.94 -9.45 15.79
CA ASP A 75 -18.28 -10.05 15.66
C ASP A 75 -18.30 -11.37 14.88
N ASN A 76 -17.14 -11.84 14.43
CA ASN A 76 -16.92 -13.10 13.71
C ASN A 76 -17.76 -13.24 12.42
N THR A 77 -18.06 -12.13 11.75
CA THR A 77 -18.82 -12.13 10.49
C THR A 77 -17.94 -12.30 9.26
N VAL A 78 -16.61 -12.07 9.39
CA VAL A 78 -15.61 -12.26 8.35
C VAL A 78 -14.54 -13.21 8.87
N THR A 79 -14.68 -14.49 8.56
CA THR A 79 -13.83 -15.55 9.10
C THR A 79 -12.71 -15.97 8.16
N CYS A 80 -12.81 -15.60 6.90
CA CYS A 80 -11.85 -15.96 5.88
C CYS A 80 -11.84 -14.98 4.70
N LEU A 81 -10.80 -15.08 3.87
CA LEU A 81 -10.63 -14.26 2.67
C LEU A 81 -11.83 -14.37 1.70
N ALA A 82 -12.55 -15.52 1.69
CA ALA A 82 -13.72 -15.71 0.83
C ALA A 82 -14.90 -14.82 1.26
N ASP A 83 -15.03 -14.52 2.54
CA ASP A 83 -16.06 -13.60 3.04
C ASP A 83 -15.73 -12.15 2.66
N ALA A 84 -14.48 -11.72 2.86
CA ALA A 84 -14.02 -10.42 2.40
C ALA A 84 -14.18 -10.26 0.87
N LYS A 85 -13.97 -11.33 0.09
CA LYS A 85 -14.18 -11.32 -1.37
C LYS A 85 -15.64 -11.08 -1.75
N LYS A 86 -16.60 -11.62 -0.98
CA LYS A 86 -18.04 -11.34 -1.20
C LYS A 86 -18.34 -9.86 -0.95
N LEU A 87 -17.78 -9.30 0.14
CA LEU A 87 -17.94 -7.88 0.48
C LEU A 87 -17.31 -6.98 -0.58
N LEU A 88 -16.09 -7.28 -1.04
CA LEU A 88 -15.42 -6.53 -2.09
C LEU A 88 -16.22 -6.51 -3.40
N LYS A 89 -16.78 -7.65 -3.79
CA LYS A 89 -17.66 -7.74 -4.97
C LYS A 89 -18.90 -6.87 -4.81
N GLN A 90 -19.52 -6.92 -3.62
CA GLN A 90 -20.71 -6.12 -3.35
C GLN A 90 -20.38 -4.63 -3.37
N TYR A 91 -19.25 -4.21 -2.76
CA TYR A 91 -18.78 -2.83 -2.78
C TYR A 91 -18.65 -2.29 -4.21
N ILE A 92 -18.00 -3.07 -5.10
CA ILE A 92 -17.81 -2.67 -6.50
C ILE A 92 -19.15 -2.51 -7.23
N VAL A 93 -20.11 -3.39 -6.95
CA VAL A 93 -21.46 -3.31 -7.55
C VAL A 93 -22.21 -2.08 -7.04
N ASP A 94 -22.16 -1.82 -5.73
CA ASP A 94 -22.89 -0.72 -5.10
C ASP A 94 -22.40 0.66 -5.58
N HIS A 95 -21.09 0.77 -5.85
CA HIS A 95 -20.45 2.02 -6.24
C HIS A 95 -20.16 2.12 -7.75
N LYS A 96 -20.76 1.27 -8.55
CA LYS A 96 -20.55 1.28 -10.00
C LYS A 96 -21.08 2.56 -10.67
N GLU A 97 -22.23 3.07 -10.21
CA GLU A 97 -22.89 4.22 -10.82
C GLU A 97 -22.23 5.56 -10.47
N ASP A 98 -21.64 5.66 -9.28
CA ASP A 98 -20.89 6.85 -8.85
C ASP A 98 -19.44 6.89 -9.38
N GLY A 99 -19.01 5.82 -10.06
CA GLY A 99 -17.68 5.69 -10.68
C GLY A 99 -16.57 5.28 -9.72
N THR A 100 -16.84 5.14 -8.41
CA THR A 100 -15.84 4.75 -7.40
C THR A 100 -15.80 3.24 -7.16
N GLY A 101 -16.70 2.47 -7.78
CA GLY A 101 -16.76 1.01 -7.73
C GLY A 101 -15.65 0.33 -8.54
N ASN A 102 -14.39 0.62 -8.25
CA ASN A 102 -13.24 0.00 -8.88
C ASN A 102 -12.12 -0.27 -7.88
N TYR A 103 -11.18 -1.15 -8.26
CA TYR A 103 -10.11 -1.58 -7.35
C TYR A 103 -9.11 -0.46 -7.01
N TYR A 104 -8.92 0.50 -7.88
CA TYR A 104 -7.98 1.60 -7.64
C TYR A 104 -8.50 2.54 -6.55
N ASP A 105 -9.77 2.94 -6.65
CA ASP A 105 -10.38 3.86 -5.69
C ASP A 105 -10.52 3.23 -4.31
N ILE A 106 -10.95 1.97 -4.21
CA ILE A 106 -11.01 1.31 -2.91
C ILE A 106 -9.63 1.14 -2.28
N ILE A 107 -8.57 0.81 -3.04
CA ILE A 107 -7.19 0.76 -2.53
C ILE A 107 -6.79 2.13 -1.97
N GLY A 108 -7.10 3.21 -2.68
CA GLY A 108 -6.82 4.58 -2.22
C GLY A 108 -7.44 4.87 -0.86
N ILE A 109 -8.73 4.57 -0.70
CA ILE A 109 -9.47 4.74 0.56
C ILE A 109 -8.86 3.91 1.70
N LEU A 110 -8.48 2.66 1.41
CA LEU A 110 -7.89 1.76 2.40
C LEU A 110 -6.48 2.21 2.82
N ILE A 111 -5.65 2.69 1.88
CA ILE A 111 -4.32 3.25 2.17
C ILE A 111 -4.43 4.51 3.02
N ASP A 112 -5.37 5.40 2.72
CA ASP A 112 -5.62 6.59 3.53
C ASP A 112 -6.01 6.22 4.97
N GLN A 113 -6.81 5.17 5.14
CA GLN A 113 -7.14 4.68 6.47
C GLN A 113 -5.94 4.05 7.18
N MET A 114 -5.11 3.26 6.49
CA MET A 114 -3.85 2.73 7.02
C MET A 114 -2.93 3.83 7.55
N GLY A 115 -2.83 4.94 6.80
CA GLY A 115 -2.06 6.11 7.23
C GLY A 115 -2.61 6.75 8.51
N LYS A 116 -3.93 6.89 8.63
CA LYS A 116 -4.60 7.43 9.83
C LYS A 116 -4.42 6.55 11.05
N ASP A 117 -4.45 5.24 10.86
CA ASP A 117 -4.30 4.25 11.93
C ASP A 117 -2.83 4.00 12.31
N GLY A 118 -1.86 4.59 11.58
CA GLY A 118 -0.43 4.38 11.84
C GLY A 118 0.07 2.98 11.45
N PHE A 119 -0.64 2.29 10.57
CA PHE A 119 -0.36 0.90 10.20
C PHE A 119 1.02 0.71 9.57
N PHE A 120 1.49 1.67 8.77
CA PHE A 120 2.81 1.61 8.15
C PHE A 120 3.95 1.59 9.18
N ASP A 121 3.75 2.25 10.33
CA ASP A 121 4.71 2.20 11.45
C ASP A 121 4.63 0.88 12.21
N ILE A 122 3.42 0.34 12.40
CA ILE A 122 3.18 -0.96 13.06
C ILE A 122 3.94 -2.06 12.32
N ILE A 123 3.82 -2.13 10.99
CA ILE A 123 4.53 -3.14 10.17
C ILE A 123 5.99 -2.79 9.87
N GLY A 124 6.48 -1.64 10.33
CA GLY A 124 7.86 -1.18 10.15
C GLY A 124 8.20 -0.70 8.73
N LEU A 125 7.21 -0.51 7.85
CA LEU A 125 7.42 -0.12 6.45
C LEU A 125 8.05 1.26 6.32
N THR A 126 7.66 2.23 7.16
CA THR A 126 8.25 3.58 7.19
C THR A 126 9.77 3.52 7.41
N LYS A 127 10.22 2.74 8.39
CA LYS A 127 11.65 2.56 8.67
C LYS A 127 12.39 1.88 7.53
N MET A 128 11.79 0.91 6.87
CA MET A 128 12.40 0.22 5.71
C MET A 128 12.63 1.18 4.54
N ILE A 129 11.66 2.05 4.25
CA ILE A 129 11.76 3.05 3.19
C ILE A 129 12.86 4.07 3.52
N GLU A 130 12.92 4.58 4.74
CA GLU A 130 13.95 5.52 5.20
C GLU A 130 15.37 4.92 5.08
N MET A 131 15.56 3.67 5.51
CA MET A 131 16.85 2.97 5.38
C MET A 131 17.24 2.74 3.93
N GLY A 132 16.28 2.53 3.03
CA GLY A 132 16.53 2.40 1.58
C GLY A 132 17.01 3.70 0.95
N GLN A 133 16.50 4.84 1.37
CA GLN A 133 16.86 6.17 0.84
C GLN A 133 18.22 6.67 1.32
N THR A 134 18.73 6.24 2.48
CA THR A 134 20.03 6.67 3.03
C THR A 134 21.24 6.03 2.34
N LYS A 135 21.04 5.07 1.44
CA LYS A 135 22.14 4.34 0.75
C LYS A 135 22.52 4.86 -0.63
N THR A 136 22.10 6.05 -1.05
CA THR A 136 22.67 6.69 -2.24
C THR A 136 24.06 7.21 -1.91
N PRO A 137 25.17 6.64 -2.47
CA PRO A 137 26.51 7.17 -2.24
C PRO A 137 26.59 8.56 -2.85
N LYS A 138 26.97 9.56 -2.05
CA LYS A 138 27.34 10.88 -2.57
C LYS A 138 28.44 10.68 -3.61
N LYS A 139 28.20 11.08 -4.87
CA LYS A 139 29.25 11.12 -5.91
C LYS A 139 30.47 11.88 -5.36
N PRO A 140 31.69 11.33 -5.50
CA PRO A 140 32.91 12.07 -5.12
C PRO A 140 32.95 13.37 -5.91
N THR A 141 33.07 14.51 -5.23
CA THR A 141 33.32 15.79 -5.82
C THR A 141 34.80 15.79 -6.28
N ASP A 142 35.03 15.76 -7.59
CA ASP A 142 36.32 15.79 -8.21
C ASP A 142 36.96 17.20 -7.96
N HIS A 143 37.89 17.26 -7.03
CA HIS A 143 38.69 18.47 -6.80
C HIS A 143 39.68 18.63 -7.97
N LYS A 144 39.30 19.41 -8.98
CA LYS A 144 40.25 19.91 -9.99
C LYS A 144 41.37 20.68 -9.30
N LYS A 145 42.59 20.10 -9.24
CA LYS A 145 43.84 20.80 -8.91
C LYS A 145 44.05 21.92 -9.93
N LYS A 146 44.05 23.17 -9.47
CA LYS A 146 44.58 24.30 -10.23
C LYS A 146 46.08 24.13 -10.35
N ASN A 147 46.60 23.82 -11.54
CA ASN A 147 48.00 23.94 -11.86
C ASN A 147 48.31 25.43 -12.05
N ASN A 148 49.07 26.00 -11.11
CA ASN A 148 49.76 27.28 -11.30
C ASN A 148 50.93 27.06 -12.25
N ALA A 149 50.82 27.57 -13.47
CA ALA A 149 51.95 27.72 -14.35
C ALA A 149 52.69 29.01 -13.95
N VAL A 150 53.88 28.85 -13.40
CA VAL A 150 54.85 29.91 -13.22
C VAL A 150 55.48 30.14 -14.57
N THR A 151 55.37 31.36 -15.09
CA THR A 151 56.17 31.83 -16.24
C THR A 151 57.27 32.74 -15.71
N GLU A 152 58.49 32.26 -15.76
CA GLU A 152 59.70 33.11 -15.70
C GLU A 152 60.09 33.65 -17.11
N LYS A 153 60.33 34.95 -17.11
CA LYS A 153 61.05 35.78 -18.12
C LYS A 153 60.33 36.07 -19.41
#